data_6e20ad9c99661029a24b03e8df5bd538
#
_entry.id   6e20ad9c99661029a24b03e8df5bd538
#
_cell.length_a   1.000
_cell.length_b   1.000
_cell.length_c   1.000
_cell.angle_alpha   90.00
_cell.angle_beta   90.00
_cell.angle_gamma   90.00
#
_symmetry.space_group_name_H-M   'P 1'
#
loop_
_entity.id
_entity.type
_entity.pdbx_description
1 polymer ?
#
loop_
_entity_poly.entity_id
_entity_poly.type
_entity_poly.pdbx_seq_one_letter_code
_entity_poly.pdbx_strand_id
1 'polypeptide(L)'
;MGVFSRFLDIVNANINSLLDKAEDPEKMIKLMMQEMEDTLIELKSSCAAKMASRAKADRTYKEALNAVERWQSRAELAISKGREDLAREALLEKKQAKAALDRLKEELTTYDEVIKTAKSEINQIEDKLTTVKQKYQMMVERAKRAKEEQAAQDTLRRASEGNTIHRFNDMEEKIDRMQADNDLNRSGSTLDEKFRDLEEMDDIDAEIEELRKRAGM
;
A
#
# COMPACT_ATOMS: atom_id res chain seq x y z
N MET A 1 -19.86 -8.26 7.97
CA MET A 1 -18.49 -8.80 7.94
C MET A 1 -17.85 -8.29 6.68
N GLY A 2 -16.85 -7.43 6.81
CA GLY A 2 -16.22 -6.78 5.66
C GLY A 2 -15.38 -7.79 4.87
N VAL A 3 -15.13 -7.47 3.61
CA VAL A 3 -14.23 -8.19 2.69
C VAL A 3 -12.87 -8.48 3.38
N PHE A 4 -12.45 -7.59 4.26
CA PHE A 4 -11.25 -7.65 5.07
C PHE A 4 -11.20 -8.84 6.06
N SER A 5 -12.31 -9.23 6.71
CA SER A 5 -12.27 -10.36 7.64
C SER A 5 -12.13 -11.69 6.93
N ARG A 6 -12.74 -11.85 5.76
CA ARG A 6 -12.55 -13.04 4.92
C ARG A 6 -11.13 -13.14 4.38
N PHE A 7 -10.55 -12.00 4.04
CA PHE A 7 -9.18 -11.94 3.57
C PHE A 7 -8.16 -12.27 4.67
N LEU A 8 -8.33 -11.76 5.90
CA LEU A 8 -7.51 -12.13 7.04
C LEU A 8 -7.59 -13.62 7.37
N ASP A 9 -8.77 -14.23 7.19
CA ASP A 9 -8.95 -15.67 7.38
C ASP A 9 -8.16 -16.46 6.31
N ILE A 10 -8.17 -16.03 5.06
CA ILE A 10 -7.36 -16.62 3.98
C ILE A 10 -5.87 -16.38 4.20
N VAL A 11 -5.49 -15.17 4.64
CA VAL A 11 -4.11 -14.78 4.90
C VAL A 11 -3.52 -15.48 6.12
N ASN A 12 -4.32 -15.77 7.14
CA ASN A 12 -3.93 -16.56 8.31
C ASN A 12 -4.02 -18.06 8.06
N ALA A 13 -4.78 -18.51 7.07
CA ALA A 13 -4.79 -19.90 6.65
C ALA A 13 -3.39 -20.29 6.12
N ASN A 14 -2.98 -21.51 6.43
CA ASN A 14 -1.73 -22.04 5.90
C ASN A 14 -1.86 -22.22 4.38
N ILE A 15 -1.27 -21.30 3.62
CA ILE A 15 -1.30 -21.26 2.14
C ILE A 15 -0.96 -22.64 1.56
N ASN A 16 -0.03 -23.37 2.18
CA ASN A 16 0.32 -24.72 1.75
C ASN A 16 -0.87 -25.68 1.84
N SER A 17 -1.61 -25.64 2.96
CA SER A 17 -2.78 -26.52 3.15
C SER A 17 -3.95 -26.19 2.20
N LEU A 18 -4.04 -24.95 1.73
CA LEU A 18 -5.03 -24.55 0.72
C LEU A 18 -4.62 -25.04 -0.68
N LEU A 19 -3.33 -24.94 -0.99
CA LEU A 19 -2.79 -25.39 -2.27
C LEU A 19 -2.79 -26.91 -2.41
N ASP A 20 -2.51 -27.63 -1.32
CA ASP A 20 -2.52 -29.11 -1.29
C ASP A 20 -3.92 -29.70 -1.54
N LYS A 21 -4.97 -28.93 -1.27
CA LYS A 21 -6.38 -29.32 -1.47
C LYS A 21 -7.00 -28.82 -2.77
N ALA A 22 -6.29 -27.98 -3.53
CA ALA A 22 -6.81 -27.37 -4.73
C ALA A 22 -6.71 -28.31 -5.94
N GLU A 23 -7.76 -28.37 -6.73
CA GLU A 23 -7.75 -29.10 -8.03
C GLU A 23 -6.79 -28.45 -9.03
N ASP A 24 -6.66 -27.11 -8.98
CA ASP A 24 -5.72 -26.31 -9.79
C ASP A 24 -4.99 -25.31 -8.91
N PRO A 25 -3.84 -25.70 -8.33
CA PRO A 25 -3.06 -24.84 -7.44
C PRO A 25 -2.52 -23.57 -8.12
N GLU A 26 -2.20 -23.64 -9.41
CA GLU A 26 -1.68 -22.48 -10.16
C GLU A 26 -2.75 -21.40 -10.33
N LYS A 27 -3.96 -21.80 -10.72
CA LYS A 27 -5.08 -20.88 -10.86
C LYS A 27 -5.49 -20.28 -9.51
N MET A 28 -5.46 -21.10 -8.46
CA MET A 28 -5.76 -20.64 -7.11
C MET A 28 -4.77 -19.58 -6.62
N ILE A 29 -3.46 -19.79 -6.79
CA ILE A 29 -2.44 -18.79 -6.42
C ILE A 29 -2.63 -17.49 -7.19
N LYS A 30 -2.90 -17.55 -8.50
CA LYS A 30 -3.16 -16.35 -9.32
C LYS A 30 -4.35 -15.55 -8.79
N LEU A 31 -5.45 -16.22 -8.48
CA LEU A 31 -6.62 -15.57 -7.89
C LEU A 31 -6.32 -14.96 -6.53
N MET A 32 -5.60 -15.67 -5.66
CA MET A 32 -5.18 -15.13 -4.36
C MET A 32 -4.31 -13.89 -4.52
N MET A 33 -3.36 -13.88 -5.43
CA MET A 33 -2.52 -12.72 -5.71
C MET A 33 -3.34 -11.53 -6.16
N GLN A 34 -4.29 -11.74 -7.09
CA GLN A 34 -5.17 -10.68 -7.57
C GLN A 34 -6.04 -10.11 -6.46
N GLU A 35 -6.68 -10.94 -5.65
CA GLU A 35 -7.49 -10.50 -4.51
C GLU A 35 -6.65 -9.73 -3.48
N MET A 36 -5.39 -10.13 -3.25
CA MET A 36 -4.46 -9.43 -2.38
C MET A 36 -4.07 -8.06 -2.93
N GLU A 37 -3.78 -7.97 -4.22
CA GLU A 37 -3.46 -6.70 -4.89
C GLU A 37 -4.64 -5.74 -4.88
N ASP A 38 -5.85 -6.21 -5.18
CA ASP A 38 -7.06 -5.40 -5.13
C ASP A 38 -7.33 -4.87 -3.71
N THR A 39 -7.21 -5.74 -2.70
CA THR A 39 -7.37 -5.36 -1.29
C THR A 39 -6.30 -4.35 -0.86
N LEU A 40 -5.07 -4.50 -1.32
CA LEU A 40 -3.98 -3.57 -1.03
C LEU A 40 -4.26 -2.18 -1.59
N ILE A 41 -4.78 -2.09 -2.82
CA ILE A 41 -5.18 -0.84 -3.44
C ILE A 41 -6.29 -0.15 -2.62
N GLU A 42 -7.32 -0.89 -2.21
CA GLU A 42 -8.40 -0.35 -1.39
C GLU A 42 -7.92 0.15 -0.03
N LEU A 43 -7.05 -0.60 0.63
CA LEU A 43 -6.48 -0.22 1.93
C LEU A 43 -5.58 1.01 1.82
N LYS A 44 -4.72 1.08 0.81
CA LYS A 44 -3.88 2.25 0.55
C LYS A 44 -4.73 3.49 0.27
N SER A 45 -5.77 3.36 -0.55
CA SER A 45 -6.71 4.44 -0.83
C SER A 45 -7.45 4.91 0.43
N SER A 46 -7.96 3.97 1.24
CA SER A 46 -8.63 4.28 2.51
C SER A 46 -7.67 4.94 3.51
N CYS A 47 -6.44 4.45 3.62
CA CYS A 47 -5.40 5.04 4.47
C CYS A 47 -5.07 6.47 4.02
N ALA A 48 -4.90 6.71 2.73
CA ALA A 48 -4.65 8.03 2.17
C ALA A 48 -5.80 9.01 2.48
N ALA A 49 -7.05 8.58 2.36
CA ALA A 49 -8.21 9.39 2.72
C ALA A 49 -8.20 9.78 4.22
N LYS A 50 -7.84 8.85 5.11
CA LYS A 50 -7.69 9.12 6.54
C LYS A 50 -6.53 10.09 6.84
N MET A 51 -5.41 9.96 6.13
CA MET A 51 -4.29 10.90 6.22
C MET A 51 -4.68 12.31 5.77
N ALA A 52 -5.48 12.43 4.71
CA ALA A 52 -6.01 13.72 4.25
C ALA A 52 -6.96 14.34 5.29
N SER A 53 -7.83 13.54 5.91
CA SER A 53 -8.72 13.99 6.99
C SER A 53 -7.92 14.45 8.21
N ARG A 54 -6.89 13.70 8.60
CA ARG A 54 -5.97 14.08 9.67
C ARG A 54 -5.27 15.41 9.37
N ALA A 55 -4.79 15.60 8.15
CA ALA A 55 -4.14 16.85 7.73
C ALA A 55 -5.10 18.05 7.77
N LYS A 56 -6.39 17.83 7.45
CA LYS A 56 -7.43 18.86 7.62
C LYS A 56 -7.66 19.18 9.10
N ALA A 57 -7.79 18.17 9.95
CA ALA A 57 -7.96 18.34 11.40
C ALA A 57 -6.74 19.07 12.03
N ASP A 58 -5.52 18.78 11.58
CA ASP A 58 -4.29 19.47 12.03
C ASP A 58 -4.31 20.97 11.70
N ARG A 59 -4.79 21.34 10.51
CA ARG A 59 -4.97 22.77 10.15
C ARG A 59 -5.99 23.45 11.08
N THR A 60 -7.13 22.83 11.30
CA THR A 60 -8.17 23.35 12.19
C THR A 60 -7.67 23.43 13.64
N TYR A 61 -6.85 22.47 14.09
CA TYR A 61 -6.20 22.51 15.40
C TYR A 61 -5.28 23.72 15.55
N LYS A 62 -4.44 23.99 14.54
CA LYS A 62 -3.57 25.18 14.52
C LYS A 62 -4.34 26.49 14.54
N GLU A 63 -5.48 26.56 13.84
CA GLU A 63 -6.36 27.72 13.86
C GLU A 63 -6.99 27.91 15.24
N ALA A 64 -7.43 26.83 15.88
CA ALA A 64 -7.96 26.88 17.25
C ALA A 64 -6.92 27.29 18.28
N LEU A 65 -5.67 26.81 18.13
CA LEU A 65 -4.52 27.22 18.96
C LEU A 65 -4.29 28.73 18.84
N ASN A 66 -4.20 29.24 17.63
CA ASN A 66 -4.05 30.68 17.37
C ASN A 66 -5.24 31.50 17.94
N ALA A 67 -6.45 30.92 17.94
CA ALA A 67 -7.62 31.58 18.54
C ALA A 67 -7.48 31.68 20.06
N VAL A 68 -7.01 30.63 20.74
CA VAL A 68 -6.74 30.64 22.19
C VAL A 68 -5.72 31.73 22.54
N GLU A 69 -4.63 31.81 21.79
CA GLU A 69 -3.57 32.82 21.99
C GLU A 69 -4.08 34.24 21.75
N ARG A 70 -4.86 34.48 20.70
CA ARG A 70 -5.46 35.78 20.42
C ARG A 70 -6.40 36.24 21.54
N TRP A 71 -7.24 35.34 22.04
CA TRP A 71 -8.16 35.67 23.11
C TRP A 71 -7.41 35.94 24.44
N GLN A 72 -6.32 35.20 24.70
CA GLN A 72 -5.45 35.47 25.83
C GLN A 72 -4.87 36.88 25.72
N SER A 73 -4.25 37.25 24.60
CA SER A 73 -3.64 38.56 24.39
C SER A 73 -4.69 39.70 24.51
N ARG A 74 -5.91 39.46 24.03
CA ARG A 74 -7.02 40.43 24.18
C ARG A 74 -7.45 40.62 25.63
N ALA A 75 -7.51 39.53 26.38
CA ALA A 75 -7.83 39.61 27.82
C ALA A 75 -6.77 40.41 28.59
N GLU A 76 -5.48 40.16 28.32
CA GLU A 76 -4.36 40.90 28.93
C GLU A 76 -4.38 42.39 28.56
N LEU A 77 -4.66 42.72 27.29
CA LEU A 77 -4.82 44.08 26.83
C LEU A 77 -6.00 44.77 27.53
N ALA A 78 -7.13 44.11 27.68
CA ALA A 78 -8.31 44.65 28.35
C ALA A 78 -8.00 44.97 29.83
N ILE A 79 -7.31 44.08 30.53
CA ILE A 79 -6.86 44.31 31.90
C ILE A 79 -5.92 45.52 31.98
N SER A 80 -4.94 45.62 31.09
CA SER A 80 -3.98 46.75 31.06
C SER A 80 -4.67 48.09 30.80
N LYS A 81 -5.86 48.09 30.16
CA LYS A 81 -6.68 49.27 29.91
C LYS A 81 -7.78 49.50 30.98
N GLY A 82 -7.82 48.71 32.04
CA GLY A 82 -8.81 48.82 33.11
C GLY A 82 -10.22 48.40 32.70
N ARG A 83 -10.37 47.64 31.60
CA ARG A 83 -11.69 47.15 31.07
C ARG A 83 -11.91 45.72 31.51
N GLU A 84 -12.29 45.52 32.78
CA GLU A 84 -12.55 44.18 33.33
C GLU A 84 -13.74 43.47 32.62
N ASP A 85 -14.75 44.25 32.17
CA ASP A 85 -15.90 43.77 31.40
C ASP A 85 -15.40 42.98 30.12
N LEU A 86 -14.58 43.66 29.33
CA LEU A 86 -14.04 43.09 28.11
C LEU A 86 -13.07 41.93 28.39
N ALA A 87 -12.32 42.00 29.50
CA ALA A 87 -11.45 40.92 29.90
C ALA A 87 -12.23 39.64 30.23
N ARG A 88 -13.38 39.75 30.91
CA ARG A 88 -14.24 38.60 31.21
C ARG A 88 -14.82 37.97 29.92
N GLU A 89 -15.30 38.79 28.97
CA GLU A 89 -15.77 38.32 27.68
C GLU A 89 -14.66 37.59 26.91
N ALA A 90 -13.47 38.17 26.81
CA ALA A 90 -12.33 37.56 26.14
C ALA A 90 -11.92 36.21 26.78
N LEU A 91 -12.00 36.09 28.11
CA LEU A 91 -11.72 34.84 28.82
C LEU A 91 -12.81 33.77 28.60
N LEU A 92 -14.07 34.17 28.43
CA LEU A 92 -15.16 33.24 28.04
C LEU A 92 -14.90 32.67 26.65
N GLU A 93 -14.58 33.52 25.68
CA GLU A 93 -14.24 33.11 24.32
C GLU A 93 -12.97 32.22 24.30
N LYS A 94 -11.95 32.55 25.08
CA LYS A 94 -10.77 31.70 25.28
C LYS A 94 -11.15 30.33 25.82
N LYS A 95 -12.07 30.23 26.76
CA LYS A 95 -12.54 28.97 27.33
C LYS A 95 -13.22 28.11 26.28
N GLN A 96 -14.06 28.72 25.44
CA GLN A 96 -14.72 28.01 24.32
C GLN A 96 -13.71 27.53 23.29
N ALA A 97 -12.77 28.41 22.88
CA ALA A 97 -11.71 28.04 21.95
C ALA A 97 -10.81 26.91 22.51
N LYS A 98 -10.52 26.91 23.82
CA LYS A 98 -9.78 25.84 24.47
C LYS A 98 -10.53 24.51 24.45
N ALA A 99 -11.84 24.53 24.73
CA ALA A 99 -12.64 23.32 24.65
C ALA A 99 -12.70 22.72 23.22
N ALA A 100 -12.72 23.57 22.19
CA ALA A 100 -12.62 23.14 20.79
C ALA A 100 -11.23 22.55 20.49
N LEU A 101 -10.16 23.18 20.98
CA LEU A 101 -8.79 22.72 20.85
C LEU A 101 -8.60 21.33 21.47
N ASP A 102 -9.13 21.11 22.67
CA ASP A 102 -9.00 19.81 23.36
C ASP A 102 -9.71 18.69 22.59
N ARG A 103 -10.91 18.96 22.03
CA ARG A 103 -11.61 18.00 21.15
C ARG A 103 -10.83 17.66 19.88
N LEU A 104 -10.26 18.68 19.21
CA LEU A 104 -9.44 18.48 18.02
C LEU A 104 -8.18 17.68 18.31
N LYS A 105 -7.60 17.86 19.50
CA LYS A 105 -6.46 17.06 19.94
C LYS A 105 -6.81 15.58 20.10
N GLU A 106 -7.95 15.27 20.69
CA GLU A 106 -8.45 13.90 20.80
C GLU A 106 -8.75 13.29 19.42
N GLU A 107 -9.33 14.07 18.52
CA GLU A 107 -9.59 13.65 17.15
C GLU A 107 -8.29 13.32 16.40
N LEU A 108 -7.27 14.16 16.52
CA LEU A 108 -5.95 13.91 15.92
C LEU A 108 -5.32 12.63 16.46
N THR A 109 -5.42 12.37 17.76
CA THR A 109 -4.91 11.13 18.37
C THR A 109 -5.61 9.91 17.78
N THR A 110 -6.94 9.98 17.62
CA THR A 110 -7.74 8.92 17.01
C THR A 110 -7.33 8.67 15.55
N TYR A 111 -7.12 9.73 14.76
CA TYR A 111 -6.61 9.57 13.40
C TYR A 111 -5.24 8.92 13.36
N ASP A 112 -4.32 9.32 14.23
CA ASP A 112 -2.97 8.76 14.29
C ASP A 112 -2.99 7.27 14.62
N GLU A 113 -3.84 6.82 15.55
CA GLU A 113 -4.02 5.41 15.88
C GLU A 113 -4.58 4.61 14.68
N VAL A 114 -5.63 5.12 14.03
CA VAL A 114 -6.25 4.46 12.89
C VAL A 114 -5.29 4.38 11.71
N ILE A 115 -4.53 5.44 11.42
CA ILE A 115 -3.54 5.46 10.35
C ILE A 115 -2.40 4.47 10.66
N LYS A 116 -1.93 4.41 11.90
CA LYS A 116 -0.91 3.46 12.35
C LYS A 116 -1.36 2.01 12.14
N THR A 117 -2.59 1.69 12.53
CA THR A 117 -3.17 0.36 12.33
C THR A 117 -3.27 0.04 10.85
N ALA A 118 -3.84 0.94 10.04
CA ALA A 118 -3.96 0.75 8.59
C ALA A 118 -2.60 0.52 7.90
N LYS A 119 -1.57 1.27 8.28
CA LYS A 119 -0.20 1.07 7.76
C LYS A 119 0.37 -0.30 8.14
N SER A 120 0.12 -0.75 9.38
CA SER A 120 0.55 -2.08 9.82
C SER A 120 -0.13 -3.19 9.02
N GLU A 121 -1.42 -3.04 8.75
CA GLU A 121 -2.21 -3.98 7.94
C GLU A 121 -1.71 -4.02 6.48
N ILE A 122 -1.44 -2.87 5.88
CA ILE A 122 -0.86 -2.74 4.54
C ILE A 122 0.46 -3.52 4.46
N ASN A 123 1.38 -3.28 5.40
CA ASN A 123 2.67 -3.96 5.42
C ASN A 123 2.51 -5.49 5.54
N GLN A 124 1.60 -5.96 6.39
CA GLN A 124 1.33 -7.39 6.54
C GLN A 124 0.84 -8.04 5.25
N ILE A 125 0.01 -7.33 4.48
CA ILE A 125 -0.49 -7.82 3.19
C ILE A 125 0.63 -7.81 2.14
N GLU A 126 1.47 -6.77 2.09
CA GLU A 126 2.61 -6.69 1.20
C GLU A 126 3.61 -7.84 1.42
N ASP A 127 3.95 -8.12 2.69
CA ASP A 127 4.84 -9.22 3.04
C ASP A 127 4.27 -10.58 2.59
N LYS A 128 2.97 -10.77 2.80
CA LYS A 128 2.30 -12.01 2.40
C LYS A 128 2.16 -12.12 0.89
N LEU A 129 1.84 -11.05 0.20
CA LEU A 129 1.80 -11.01 -1.27
C LEU A 129 3.16 -11.40 -1.85
N THR A 130 4.24 -10.88 -1.27
CA THR A 130 5.62 -11.26 -1.64
C THR A 130 5.85 -12.76 -1.45
N THR A 131 5.42 -13.32 -0.33
CA THR A 131 5.52 -14.76 -0.05
C THR A 131 4.72 -15.60 -1.06
N VAL A 132 3.50 -15.16 -1.41
CA VAL A 132 2.66 -15.85 -2.40
C VAL A 132 3.29 -15.79 -3.78
N LYS A 133 3.82 -14.63 -4.20
CA LYS A 133 4.53 -14.44 -5.47
C LYS A 133 5.75 -15.37 -5.57
N GLN A 134 6.54 -15.48 -4.51
CA GLN A 134 7.69 -16.39 -4.47
C GLN A 134 7.26 -17.86 -4.62
N LYS A 135 6.18 -18.27 -3.94
CA LYS A 135 5.65 -19.63 -4.08
C LYS A 135 5.14 -19.91 -5.48
N TYR A 136 4.45 -18.95 -6.09
CA TYR A 136 4.02 -19.06 -7.47
C TYR A 136 5.20 -19.27 -8.42
N GLN A 137 6.26 -18.47 -8.29
CA GLN A 137 7.48 -18.62 -9.10
C GLN A 137 8.10 -20.01 -8.93
N MET A 138 8.23 -20.49 -7.69
CA MET A 138 8.76 -21.83 -7.43
C MET A 138 7.89 -22.94 -8.06
N MET A 139 6.57 -22.78 -8.05
CA MET A 139 5.66 -23.73 -8.69
C MET A 139 5.82 -23.75 -10.22
N VAL A 140 5.88 -22.56 -10.83
CA VAL A 140 6.09 -22.42 -12.28
C VAL A 140 7.42 -23.04 -12.70
N GLU A 141 8.50 -22.79 -11.93
CA GLU A 141 9.81 -23.39 -12.20
C GLU A 141 9.80 -24.92 -12.06
N ARG A 142 9.10 -25.45 -11.04
CA ARG A 142 8.95 -26.92 -10.89
C ARG A 142 8.17 -27.52 -12.04
N ALA A 143 7.06 -26.87 -12.42
CA ALA A 143 6.25 -27.31 -13.56
C ALA A 143 7.05 -27.27 -14.88
N LYS A 144 7.89 -26.25 -15.06
CA LYS A 144 8.77 -26.14 -16.22
C LYS A 144 9.81 -27.27 -16.24
N ARG A 145 10.50 -27.51 -15.12
CA ARG A 145 11.46 -28.61 -14.99
C ARG A 145 10.85 -29.98 -15.24
N ALA A 146 9.65 -30.22 -14.66
CA ALA A 146 8.94 -31.48 -14.90
C ALA A 146 8.59 -31.68 -16.38
N LYS A 147 8.18 -30.62 -17.09
CA LYS A 147 7.92 -30.68 -18.55
C LYS A 147 9.22 -30.92 -19.34
N GLU A 148 10.32 -30.28 -18.95
CA GLU A 148 11.63 -30.46 -19.58
C GLU A 148 12.14 -31.90 -19.37
N GLU A 149 11.99 -32.45 -18.16
CA GLU A 149 12.34 -33.84 -17.85
C GLU A 149 11.49 -34.83 -18.64
N GLN A 150 10.19 -34.58 -18.74
CA GLN A 150 9.28 -35.42 -19.51
C GLN A 150 9.61 -35.34 -21.01
N ALA A 151 9.88 -34.15 -21.56
CA ALA A 151 10.32 -33.96 -22.93
C ALA A 151 11.68 -34.64 -23.21
N ALA A 152 12.62 -34.58 -22.27
CA ALA A 152 13.90 -35.30 -22.39
C ALA A 152 13.72 -36.83 -22.37
N GLN A 153 12.88 -37.36 -21.48
CA GLN A 153 12.53 -38.78 -21.43
C GLN A 153 11.83 -39.25 -22.71
N ASP A 154 10.88 -38.46 -23.20
CA ASP A 154 10.20 -38.75 -24.48
C ASP A 154 11.17 -38.73 -25.68
N THR A 155 12.16 -37.82 -25.63
CA THR A 155 13.20 -37.74 -26.67
C THR A 155 14.16 -38.93 -26.59
N LEU A 156 14.58 -39.34 -25.41
CA LEU A 156 15.39 -40.54 -25.19
C LEU A 156 14.65 -41.81 -25.62
N ARG A 157 13.37 -41.91 -25.32
CA ARG A 157 12.51 -43.02 -25.74
C ARG A 157 12.37 -43.07 -27.26
N ARG A 158 12.21 -41.95 -27.95
CA ARG A 158 12.12 -41.82 -29.39
C ARG A 158 13.49 -42.02 -30.08
N ALA A 159 14.59 -41.65 -29.41
CA ALA A 159 15.94 -41.90 -29.92
C ALA A 159 16.30 -43.40 -29.90
N SER A 160 15.78 -44.14 -28.92
CA SER A 160 15.91 -45.60 -28.88
C SER A 160 15.11 -46.31 -30.00
N GLU A 161 14.11 -45.63 -30.56
CA GLU A 161 13.27 -46.15 -31.65
C GLU A 161 13.70 -45.72 -33.09
N GLY A 162 14.87 -45.10 -33.26
CA GLY A 162 15.57 -45.07 -34.58
C GLY A 162 15.29 -43.90 -35.52
N ASN A 163 15.17 -42.65 -35.05
CA ASN A 163 15.19 -41.50 -35.97
C ASN A 163 15.74 -40.23 -35.34
N THR A 164 17.03 -40.19 -35.07
CA THR A 164 17.64 -39.33 -34.04
C THR A 164 18.08 -37.92 -34.51
N ILE A 165 18.41 -37.71 -35.77
CA ILE A 165 19.09 -36.46 -36.21
C ILE A 165 18.13 -35.31 -36.57
N HIS A 166 17.00 -35.60 -37.20
CA HIS A 166 16.04 -34.58 -37.60
C HIS A 166 15.26 -33.98 -36.38
N ARG A 167 15.10 -34.75 -35.33
CA ARG A 167 14.33 -34.32 -34.16
C ARG A 167 15.12 -33.49 -33.18
N PHE A 168 16.44 -33.52 -33.21
CA PHE A 168 17.30 -32.71 -32.37
C PHE A 168 17.26 -31.22 -32.77
N ASN A 169 17.23 -30.98 -34.09
CA ASN A 169 17.14 -29.60 -34.63
C ASN A 169 15.79 -28.96 -34.37
N ASP A 170 14.69 -29.72 -34.41
CA ASP A 170 13.34 -29.21 -34.12
C ASP A 170 13.16 -28.84 -32.64
N MET A 171 13.92 -29.46 -31.77
CA MET A 171 13.86 -29.21 -30.32
C MET A 171 14.68 -27.99 -29.90
N GLU A 172 15.85 -27.78 -30.53
CA GLU A 172 16.69 -26.60 -30.34
C GLU A 172 15.93 -25.32 -30.77
N GLU A 173 15.27 -25.36 -31.90
CA GLU A 173 14.41 -24.27 -32.40
C GLU A 173 13.20 -23.98 -31.47
N LYS A 174 12.66 -25.01 -30.82
CA LYS A 174 11.56 -24.85 -29.87
C LYS A 174 12.01 -24.24 -28.52
N ILE A 175 13.21 -24.56 -28.06
CA ILE A 175 13.82 -24.00 -26.86
C ILE A 175 14.14 -22.52 -27.07
N ASP A 176 14.72 -22.17 -28.22
CA ASP A 176 15.04 -20.78 -28.57
C ASP A 176 13.78 -19.90 -28.67
N ARG A 177 12.68 -20.41 -29.22
CA ARG A 177 11.38 -19.71 -29.24
C ARG A 177 10.79 -19.49 -27.84
N MET A 178 10.89 -20.50 -26.95
CA MET A 178 10.42 -20.36 -25.57
C MET A 178 11.25 -19.38 -24.73
N GLN A 179 12.57 -19.25 -24.99
CA GLN A 179 13.42 -18.24 -24.36
C GLN A 179 13.08 -16.83 -24.84
N ALA A 180 12.86 -16.64 -26.14
CA ALA A 180 12.46 -15.35 -26.71
C ALA A 180 11.09 -14.87 -26.20
N ASP A 181 10.12 -15.78 -26.05
CA ASP A 181 8.79 -15.45 -25.47
C ASP A 181 8.88 -15.07 -23.98
N ASN A 182 9.80 -15.67 -23.24
CA ASN A 182 10.01 -15.35 -21.83
C ASN A 182 10.67 -13.97 -21.62
N ASP A 183 11.56 -13.58 -22.53
CA ASP A 183 12.22 -12.26 -22.50
C ASP A 183 11.25 -11.11 -22.90
N LEU A 184 10.30 -11.39 -23.80
CA LEU A 184 9.25 -10.43 -24.19
C LEU A 184 8.23 -10.18 -23.07
N ASN A 185 7.93 -11.18 -22.24
CA ASN A 185 6.99 -11.04 -21.10
C ASN A 185 7.61 -10.38 -19.85
N ARG A 186 8.92 -10.17 -19.83
CA ARG A 186 9.63 -9.49 -18.73
C ARG A 186 9.57 -7.95 -18.77
N SER A 187 9.10 -7.36 -19.86
CA SER A 187 9.08 -5.90 -20.07
C SER A 187 7.76 -5.19 -19.69
N GLY A 188 6.91 -5.83 -18.89
CA GLY A 188 5.71 -5.20 -18.34
C GLY A 188 6.04 -4.32 -17.13
N SER A 189 5.87 -3.01 -17.27
CA SER A 189 6.14 -2.01 -16.25
C SER A 189 5.50 -2.39 -14.89
N THR A 190 6.31 -2.47 -13.88
CA THR A 190 5.95 -2.86 -12.52
C THR A 190 5.12 -1.77 -11.85
N LEU A 191 4.15 -2.17 -11.04
CA LEU A 191 3.39 -1.30 -10.14
C LEU A 191 4.31 -0.38 -9.31
N ASP A 192 5.53 -0.82 -9.02
CA ASP A 192 6.56 -0.06 -8.30
C ASP A 192 6.98 1.23 -9.01
N GLU A 193 7.00 1.28 -10.36
CA GLU A 193 7.29 2.52 -11.08
C GLU A 193 6.17 3.56 -10.91
N LYS A 194 4.91 3.12 -10.95
CA LYS A 194 3.76 4.03 -10.77
C LYS A 194 3.63 4.57 -9.34
N PHE A 195 4.11 3.83 -8.35
CA PHE A 195 4.15 4.31 -6.97
C PHE A 195 5.36 5.19 -6.68
N ARG A 196 6.48 4.97 -7.36
CA ARG A 196 7.65 5.86 -7.31
C ARG A 196 7.32 7.24 -7.88
N ASP A 197 6.60 7.28 -9.01
CA ASP A 197 6.13 8.55 -9.61
C ASP A 197 5.17 9.32 -8.70
N LEU A 198 4.35 8.61 -7.88
CA LEU A 198 3.44 9.22 -6.88
C LEU A 198 4.21 9.77 -5.67
N GLU A 199 5.21 9.04 -5.17
CA GLU A 199 6.07 9.51 -4.08
C GLU A 199 6.93 10.70 -4.49
N GLU A 200 7.46 10.71 -5.74
CA GLU A 200 8.19 11.86 -6.30
C GLU A 200 7.30 13.09 -6.47
N MET A 201 6.00 12.94 -6.80
CA MET A 201 5.06 14.07 -6.87
C MET A 201 4.74 14.66 -5.50
N ASP A 202 4.59 13.83 -4.46
CA ASP A 202 4.37 14.30 -3.09
C ASP A 202 5.59 15.06 -2.53
N ASP A 203 6.82 14.62 -2.86
CA ASP A 203 8.06 15.30 -2.49
C ASP A 203 8.20 16.66 -3.22
N ILE A 204 7.81 16.73 -4.50
CA ILE A 204 7.82 17.97 -5.29
C ILE A 204 6.78 18.97 -4.75
N ASP A 205 5.61 18.54 -4.37
CA ASP A 205 4.56 19.38 -3.78
C ASP A 205 4.98 19.92 -2.39
N ALA A 206 5.70 19.12 -1.60
CA ALA A 206 6.29 19.57 -0.33
C ALA A 206 7.39 20.63 -0.55
N GLU A 207 8.23 20.47 -1.58
CA GLU A 207 9.29 21.43 -1.95
C GLU A 207 8.72 22.74 -2.51
N ILE A 208 7.62 22.65 -3.27
CA ILE A 208 6.86 23.83 -3.77
C ILE A 208 6.24 24.60 -2.59
N GLU A 209 5.70 23.93 -1.57
CA GLU A 209 5.18 24.60 -0.37
C GLU A 209 6.30 25.29 0.45
N GLU A 210 7.46 24.66 0.55
CA GLU A 210 8.62 25.29 1.20
C GLU A 210 9.13 26.52 0.43
N LEU A 211 9.17 26.44 -0.90
CA LEU A 211 9.55 27.58 -1.76
C LEU A 211 8.53 28.73 -1.67
N ARG A 212 7.23 28.42 -1.58
CA ARG A 212 6.18 29.44 -1.35
C ARG A 212 6.35 30.12 0.01
N LYS A 213 6.66 29.38 1.07
CA LYS A 213 6.97 29.95 2.40
C LYS A 213 8.22 30.83 2.40
N ARG A 214 9.24 30.50 1.58
CA ARG A 214 10.45 31.33 1.44
C ARG A 214 10.26 32.55 0.57
N ALA A 215 9.33 32.53 -0.39
CA ALA A 215 9.04 33.63 -1.29
C ALA A 215 8.08 34.69 -0.71
N GLY A 216 7.55 34.47 0.50
CA GLY A 216 6.71 35.48 1.19
C GLY A 216 5.33 35.70 0.52
N MET A 217 4.81 34.68 -0.21
CA MET A 217 3.46 34.69 -0.78
C MET A 217 2.55 33.73 -0.01
#